data_8636c056d9cbe5c36195132d6f4822a9
#
_entry.id   8636c056d9cbe5c36195132d6f4822a9
#
_cell.length_a   1.000
_cell.length_b   1.000
_cell.length_c   1.000
_cell.angle_alpha   90.00
_cell.angle_beta   90.00
_cell.angle_gamma   90.00
#
_symmetry.space_group_name_H-M   'P 1'
#
loop_
_entity.id
_entity.type
_entity.pdbx_description
1 polymer ?
#
loop_
_entity_poly.entity_id
_entity_poly.type
_entity_poly.pdbx_seq_one_letter_code
_entity_poly.pdbx_strand_id
1 'polypeptide(L)'
;RQADTRKDSIRAHGYQKGKRKQLSGNMNVITRTTDPQTVYRTDALHRDDIIDITDFDVVEYQYAVMRENINEDVATAIMVGDGREPDDEMKISEDHIRSIWNDNDLYTIHYDVDIEAAKAELQGSKTSMSFGENYIYAEAVIAAALYAREKYKGTGTPDFFCTPHMVNVMLLARDMNGRRIYTSKADLAAALNVGELYTAEQFEGLVRMDDEGHKHKLLGIFVNLTDYTVGSTKGGEITRFDQFD
;
A
#
# COMPACT_ATOMS: atom_id res chain seq x y z
N ARG A 1 -4.56 17.15 0.37
CA ARG A 1 -4.66 17.01 -1.10
C ARG A 1 -4.73 18.40 -1.74
N GLN A 2 -3.90 18.68 -2.73
CA GLN A 2 -3.97 19.94 -3.47
C GLN A 2 -5.24 19.99 -4.33
N ALA A 3 -5.90 21.17 -4.35
CA ALA A 3 -7.03 21.41 -5.21
C ALA A 3 -6.61 21.26 -6.69
N ASP A 4 -7.48 20.68 -7.51
CA ASP A 4 -7.26 20.61 -8.95
C ASP A 4 -7.51 22.00 -9.57
N THR A 5 -6.40 22.69 -9.82
CA THR A 5 -6.43 24.05 -10.40
C THR A 5 -6.90 24.11 -11.86
N ARG A 6 -7.16 22.96 -12.49
CA ARG A 6 -7.72 22.90 -13.85
C ARG A 6 -9.23 23.11 -13.89
N LYS A 7 -9.93 22.96 -12.75
CA LYS A 7 -11.36 23.26 -12.67
C LYS A 7 -11.61 24.75 -12.66
N ASP A 8 -12.48 25.25 -13.54
CA ASP A 8 -12.80 26.67 -13.66
C ASP A 8 -13.23 27.33 -12.34
N SER A 9 -13.91 26.57 -11.46
CA SER A 9 -14.32 27.05 -10.15
C SER A 9 -13.16 27.37 -9.18
N ILE A 10 -11.93 26.95 -9.50
CA ILE A 10 -10.74 27.11 -8.63
C ILE A 10 -9.68 27.96 -9.30
N ARG A 11 -9.76 28.18 -10.63
CA ARG A 11 -8.79 28.97 -11.37
C ARG A 11 -8.88 30.44 -10.99
N ALA A 12 -7.71 31.09 -11.01
CA ALA A 12 -7.65 32.55 -10.89
C ALA A 12 -8.28 33.21 -12.12
N HIS A 13 -9.04 34.26 -11.88
CA HIS A 13 -9.72 35.03 -12.92
C HIS A 13 -9.01 36.35 -13.18
N GLY A 14 -8.92 36.74 -14.44
CA GLY A 14 -8.46 38.06 -14.84
C GLY A 14 -9.48 39.14 -14.39
N TYR A 15 -9.00 40.27 -13.87
CA TYR A 15 -9.86 41.36 -13.46
C TYR A 15 -10.11 42.31 -14.62
N GLN A 16 -11.39 42.62 -14.88
CA GLN A 16 -11.78 43.69 -15.80
C GLN A 16 -12.22 44.91 -14.99
N LYS A 17 -11.63 46.07 -15.32
CA LYS A 17 -11.97 47.33 -14.64
C LYS A 17 -13.47 47.62 -14.70
N GLY A 18 -14.06 47.90 -13.59
CA GLY A 18 -15.51 48.21 -13.45
C GLY A 18 -16.43 47.01 -13.23
N LYS A 19 -15.92 45.77 -13.20
CA LYS A 19 -16.72 44.58 -12.88
C LYS A 19 -16.48 44.11 -11.44
N ARG A 20 -17.51 43.51 -10.83
CA ARG A 20 -17.41 42.90 -9.49
C ARG A 20 -16.53 41.64 -9.58
N LYS A 21 -15.59 41.52 -8.64
CA LYS A 21 -14.79 40.29 -8.47
C LYS A 21 -15.70 39.14 -8.06
N GLN A 22 -15.57 37.99 -8.73
CA GLN A 22 -16.29 36.78 -8.41
C GLN A 22 -15.48 35.92 -7.43
N LEU A 23 -16.17 35.21 -6.55
CA LEU A 23 -15.57 34.24 -5.64
C LEU A 23 -15.28 32.96 -6.44
N SER A 24 -14.04 32.50 -6.39
CA SER A 24 -13.59 31.29 -7.09
C SER A 24 -13.82 29.99 -6.28
N GLY A 25 -14.68 29.99 -5.27
CA GLY A 25 -15.01 28.83 -4.45
C GLY A 25 -14.77 29.06 -2.96
N ASN A 26 -15.26 28.14 -2.15
CA ASN A 26 -15.03 28.13 -0.70
C ASN A 26 -13.99 27.10 -0.35
N MET A 27 -13.08 27.47 0.54
CA MET A 27 -12.12 26.54 1.13
C MET A 27 -12.84 25.71 2.21
N ASN A 28 -12.92 24.40 2.03
CA ASN A 28 -13.38 23.48 3.05
C ASN A 28 -12.18 22.92 3.79
N VAL A 29 -12.11 23.13 5.09
CA VAL A 29 -11.12 22.50 5.96
C VAL A 29 -11.76 21.26 6.58
N ILE A 30 -11.24 20.10 6.23
CA ILE A 30 -11.67 18.83 6.78
C ILE A 30 -10.66 18.46 7.86
N THR A 31 -11.13 18.30 9.09
CA THR A 31 -10.33 17.81 10.21
C THR A 31 -10.58 16.33 10.40
N ARG A 32 -9.51 15.59 10.62
CA ARG A 32 -9.56 14.17 10.96
C ARG A 32 -8.96 14.00 12.35
N THR A 33 -9.74 13.45 13.26
CA THR A 33 -9.27 13.07 14.60
C THR A 33 -8.77 11.63 14.55
N THR A 34 -7.65 11.38 15.20
CA THR A 34 -7.14 10.02 15.45
C THR A 34 -7.32 9.73 16.93
N ASP A 35 -7.80 8.52 17.23
CA ASP A 35 -7.93 8.00 18.59
C ASP A 35 -6.98 6.79 18.70
N PRO A 36 -6.03 6.80 19.67
CA PRO A 36 -5.04 5.73 19.76
C PRO A 36 -5.68 4.43 20.27
N GLN A 37 -5.30 3.31 19.64
CA GLN A 37 -5.63 1.97 20.09
C GLN A 37 -4.39 1.26 20.62
N THR A 38 -4.54 0.47 21.70
CA THR A 38 -3.46 -0.40 22.17
C THR A 38 -3.40 -1.64 21.32
N VAL A 39 -2.26 -1.88 20.69
CA VAL A 39 -1.93 -3.12 20.01
C VAL A 39 -1.04 -3.93 20.94
N TYR A 40 -1.41 -5.17 21.22
CA TYR A 40 -0.68 -6.02 22.15
C TYR A 40 -0.51 -7.45 21.61
N ARG A 41 0.52 -8.12 22.11
CA ARG A 41 0.74 -9.55 21.94
C ARG A 41 1.13 -10.17 23.27
N THR A 42 0.62 -11.35 23.55
CA THR A 42 0.94 -12.12 24.76
C THR A 42 1.43 -13.49 24.35
N ASP A 43 2.62 -13.84 24.77
CA ASP A 43 3.22 -15.15 24.56
C ASP A 43 3.58 -15.77 25.93
N ALA A 44 3.55 -17.10 26.03
CA ALA A 44 3.91 -17.84 27.23
C ALA A 44 5.09 -18.78 26.93
N LEU A 45 6.05 -18.81 27.85
CA LEU A 45 7.14 -19.79 27.85
C LEU A 45 6.96 -20.73 29.03
N HIS A 46 7.12 -22.03 28.81
CA HIS A 46 7.19 -22.98 29.89
C HIS A 46 8.49 -22.81 30.68
N ARG A 47 8.37 -22.94 32.00
CA ARG A 47 9.54 -22.79 32.89
C ARG A 47 10.63 -23.81 32.63
N ASP A 48 10.25 -25.01 32.23
CA ASP A 48 11.18 -26.10 31.95
C ASP A 48 12.01 -25.77 30.70
N ASP A 49 11.42 -25.17 29.67
CA ASP A 49 12.13 -24.74 28.46
C ASP A 49 13.19 -23.67 28.75
N ILE A 50 12.93 -22.78 29.72
CA ILE A 50 13.88 -21.75 30.14
C ILE A 50 15.07 -22.37 30.90
N ILE A 51 14.85 -23.46 31.64
CA ILE A 51 15.88 -24.14 32.45
C ILE A 51 16.74 -25.04 31.57
N ASP A 52 16.13 -25.73 30.60
CA ASP A 52 16.80 -26.71 29.76
C ASP A 52 17.68 -26.08 28.67
N ILE A 53 17.34 -24.86 28.22
CA ILE A 53 18.10 -24.14 27.22
C ILE A 53 19.10 -23.20 27.91
N THR A 54 20.35 -23.63 28.02
CA THR A 54 21.41 -22.89 28.71
C THR A 54 22.34 -22.10 27.78
N ASP A 55 22.27 -22.35 26.46
CA ASP A 55 23.24 -21.82 25.50
C ASP A 55 22.92 -20.38 25.04
N PHE A 56 21.71 -19.91 25.24
CA PHE A 56 21.32 -18.52 24.93
C PHE A 56 20.15 -18.04 25.79
N ASP A 57 19.97 -16.73 25.92
CA ASP A 57 18.86 -16.16 26.66
C ASP A 57 17.55 -16.27 25.84
N VAL A 58 16.79 -17.32 26.14
CA VAL A 58 15.50 -17.63 25.50
C VAL A 58 14.49 -16.49 25.70
N VAL A 59 14.53 -15.83 26.86
CA VAL A 59 13.60 -14.76 27.21
C VAL A 59 13.90 -13.51 26.35
N GLU A 60 15.16 -13.14 26.20
CA GLU A 60 15.56 -12.02 25.34
C GLU A 60 15.22 -12.30 23.87
N TYR A 61 15.47 -13.52 23.42
CA TYR A 61 15.07 -13.95 22.07
C TYR A 61 13.56 -13.84 21.86
N GLN A 62 12.75 -14.34 22.80
CA GLN A 62 11.29 -14.24 22.73
C GLN A 62 10.82 -12.77 22.65
N TYR A 63 11.43 -11.88 23.42
CA TYR A 63 11.11 -10.45 23.35
C TYR A 63 11.45 -9.84 21.99
N ALA A 64 12.57 -10.24 21.39
CA ALA A 64 12.93 -9.77 20.06
C ALA A 64 11.89 -10.23 19.01
N VAL A 65 11.50 -11.50 19.04
CA VAL A 65 10.48 -12.07 18.14
C VAL A 65 9.12 -11.41 18.34
N MET A 66 8.69 -11.20 19.59
CA MET A 66 7.42 -10.52 19.86
C MET A 66 7.40 -9.11 19.33
N ARG A 67 8.50 -8.37 19.47
CA ARG A 67 8.62 -7.00 18.96
C ARG A 67 8.58 -6.96 17.43
N GLU A 68 9.30 -7.88 16.78
CA GLU A 68 9.30 -8.00 15.32
C GLU A 68 7.88 -8.27 14.79
N ASN A 69 7.18 -9.24 15.38
CA ASN A 69 5.82 -9.59 14.99
C ASN A 69 4.84 -8.42 15.20
N ILE A 70 4.92 -7.69 16.33
CA ILE A 70 4.06 -6.51 16.54
C ILE A 70 4.34 -5.43 15.49
N ASN A 71 5.61 -5.19 15.16
CA ASN A 71 5.98 -4.20 14.15
C ASN A 71 5.45 -4.62 12.76
N GLU A 72 5.51 -5.89 12.43
CA GLU A 72 4.99 -6.44 11.17
C GLU A 72 3.46 -6.31 11.11
N ASP A 73 2.74 -6.70 12.19
CA ASP A 73 1.29 -6.57 12.27
C ASP A 73 0.85 -5.11 12.15
N VAL A 74 1.54 -4.18 12.81
CA VAL A 74 1.24 -2.74 12.72
C VAL A 74 1.55 -2.20 11.33
N ALA A 75 2.67 -2.60 10.71
CA ALA A 75 3.01 -2.19 9.36
C ALA A 75 1.97 -2.69 8.34
N THR A 76 1.52 -3.93 8.49
CA THR A 76 0.45 -4.52 7.67
C THR A 76 -0.87 -3.77 7.86
N ALA A 77 -1.25 -3.47 9.12
CA ALA A 77 -2.44 -2.69 9.42
C ALA A 77 -2.40 -1.29 8.81
N ILE A 78 -1.24 -0.63 8.79
CA ILE A 78 -1.04 0.68 8.15
C ILE A 78 -1.19 0.59 6.64
N MET A 79 -0.67 -0.44 6.00
CA MET A 79 -0.67 -0.54 4.54
C MET A 79 -2.00 -1.02 3.99
N VAL A 80 -2.53 -2.11 4.52
CA VAL A 80 -3.67 -2.84 3.93
C VAL A 80 -4.77 -3.20 4.93
N GLY A 81 -4.56 -2.96 6.22
CA GLY A 81 -5.42 -3.47 7.29
C GLY A 81 -4.92 -4.81 7.83
N ASP A 82 -5.45 -5.24 8.97
CA ASP A 82 -5.02 -6.47 9.66
C ASP A 82 -5.65 -7.77 9.08
N GLY A 83 -6.50 -7.64 8.06
CA GLY A 83 -7.13 -8.77 7.36
C GLY A 83 -8.22 -9.50 8.14
N ARG A 84 -8.52 -9.09 9.38
CA ARG A 84 -9.59 -9.70 10.17
C ARG A 84 -10.95 -9.15 9.78
N GLU A 85 -12.01 -9.96 10.05
CA GLU A 85 -13.38 -9.53 9.81
C GLU A 85 -13.76 -8.32 10.69
N PRO A 86 -14.70 -7.48 10.24
CA PRO A 86 -15.10 -6.27 10.98
C PRO A 86 -15.60 -6.53 12.40
N ASP A 87 -16.19 -7.71 12.65
CA ASP A 87 -16.80 -8.12 13.92
C ASP A 87 -15.82 -8.83 14.86
N ASP A 88 -14.57 -9.01 14.45
CA ASP A 88 -13.56 -9.67 15.29
C ASP A 88 -13.11 -8.75 16.43
N GLU A 89 -13.26 -9.21 17.69
CA GLU A 89 -12.83 -8.47 18.88
C GLU A 89 -11.32 -8.19 18.92
N MET A 90 -10.52 -9.00 18.20
CA MET A 90 -9.07 -8.84 18.10
C MET A 90 -8.64 -7.96 16.94
N LYS A 91 -9.58 -7.38 16.21
CA LYS A 91 -9.28 -6.53 15.06
C LYS A 91 -8.57 -5.24 15.47
N ILE A 92 -7.49 -4.93 14.77
CA ILE A 92 -6.92 -3.58 14.80
C ILE A 92 -7.86 -2.67 14.00
N SER A 93 -8.64 -1.87 14.73
CA SER A 93 -9.69 -1.07 14.11
C SER A 93 -9.12 -0.03 13.14
N GLU A 94 -9.68 0.01 11.95
CA GLU A 94 -9.32 1.00 10.92
C GLU A 94 -9.76 2.43 11.27
N ASP A 95 -10.59 2.62 12.30
CA ASP A 95 -10.90 3.94 12.84
C ASP A 95 -9.73 4.54 13.61
N HIS A 96 -8.87 3.68 14.18
CA HIS A 96 -7.69 4.06 14.95
C HIS A 96 -6.42 4.03 14.09
N ILE A 97 -6.15 2.90 13.43
CA ILE A 97 -5.04 2.74 12.46
C ILE A 97 -5.65 2.62 11.07
N ARG A 98 -5.69 3.71 10.34
CA ARG A 98 -6.29 3.75 9.01
C ARG A 98 -5.35 3.17 7.98
N SER A 99 -5.81 2.14 7.29
CA SER A 99 -5.01 1.54 6.23
C SER A 99 -4.95 2.46 5.01
N ILE A 100 -3.79 2.49 4.36
CA ILE A 100 -3.60 3.28 3.14
C ILE A 100 -4.51 2.75 2.02
N TRP A 101 -4.68 1.43 1.93
CA TRP A 101 -5.47 0.81 0.86
C TRP A 101 -6.97 1.04 0.99
N ASN A 102 -7.53 0.97 2.22
CA ASN A 102 -8.98 1.08 2.45
C ASN A 102 -9.43 2.50 2.80
N ASP A 103 -8.52 3.48 2.76
CA ASP A 103 -8.88 4.84 3.10
C ASP A 103 -9.77 5.49 2.03
N ASN A 104 -10.48 6.51 2.43
CA ASN A 104 -11.39 7.28 1.59
C ASN A 104 -10.65 7.89 0.37
N ASP A 105 -11.33 8.02 -0.77
CA ASP A 105 -10.84 8.60 -2.03
C ASP A 105 -10.24 10.01 -1.90
N LEU A 106 -10.55 10.70 -0.79
CA LEU A 106 -9.94 11.99 -0.49
C LEU A 106 -8.44 11.86 -0.17
N TYR A 107 -8.05 10.76 0.46
CA TYR A 107 -6.69 10.49 0.93
C TYR A 107 -5.97 9.47 0.05
N THR A 108 -6.66 8.43 -0.39
CA THR A 108 -6.12 7.38 -1.26
C THR A 108 -6.79 7.44 -2.62
N ILE A 109 -6.03 7.37 -3.69
CA ILE A 109 -6.54 7.31 -5.06
C ILE A 109 -6.55 5.85 -5.49
N HIS A 110 -7.72 5.27 -5.62
CA HIS A 110 -7.90 3.96 -6.20
C HIS A 110 -7.81 4.08 -7.73
N TYR A 111 -7.04 3.19 -8.33
CA TYR A 111 -6.91 3.06 -9.78
C TYR A 111 -7.21 1.63 -10.17
N ASP A 112 -8.45 1.40 -10.56
CA ASP A 112 -8.92 0.09 -10.96
C ASP A 112 -8.65 -0.12 -12.45
N VAL A 113 -8.16 -1.29 -12.80
CA VAL A 113 -7.80 -1.69 -14.16
C VAL A 113 -8.40 -3.03 -14.48
N ASP A 114 -9.07 -3.11 -15.62
CA ASP A 114 -9.46 -4.39 -16.21
C ASP A 114 -8.26 -4.99 -16.95
N ILE A 115 -7.57 -5.91 -16.29
CA ILE A 115 -6.39 -6.57 -16.84
C ILE A 115 -6.74 -7.45 -18.04
N GLU A 116 -7.93 -8.06 -18.07
CA GLU A 116 -8.34 -8.88 -19.20
C GLU A 116 -8.62 -8.03 -20.45
N ALA A 117 -9.24 -6.87 -20.29
CA ALA A 117 -9.41 -5.90 -21.37
C ALA A 117 -8.05 -5.38 -21.86
N ALA A 118 -7.12 -5.06 -20.96
CA ALA A 118 -5.77 -4.62 -21.32
C ALA A 118 -4.98 -5.72 -22.05
N LYS A 119 -5.11 -6.98 -21.63
CA LYS A 119 -4.53 -8.14 -22.35
C LYS A 119 -5.13 -8.28 -23.76
N ALA A 120 -6.45 -8.14 -23.89
CA ALA A 120 -7.11 -8.25 -25.18
C ALA A 120 -6.67 -7.14 -26.15
N GLU A 121 -6.48 -5.93 -25.67
CA GLU A 121 -5.95 -4.80 -26.44
C GLU A 121 -4.52 -5.08 -26.92
N LEU A 122 -3.65 -5.56 -26.05
CA LEU A 122 -2.28 -5.93 -26.38
C LEU A 122 -2.21 -7.10 -27.36
N GLN A 123 -3.09 -8.09 -27.23
CA GLN A 123 -3.20 -9.21 -28.18
C GLN A 123 -3.68 -8.76 -29.57
N GLY A 124 -4.57 -7.78 -29.61
CA GLY A 124 -5.04 -7.16 -30.86
C GLY A 124 -3.98 -6.32 -31.56
N SER A 125 -2.99 -5.86 -30.84
CA SER A 125 -1.84 -5.14 -31.38
C SER A 125 -0.86 -6.13 -32.02
N LYS A 126 -0.48 -5.91 -33.27
CA LYS A 126 0.41 -6.81 -34.05
C LYS A 126 1.80 -7.01 -33.43
N THR A 127 2.15 -6.24 -32.43
CA THR A 127 3.45 -6.25 -31.75
C THR A 127 3.63 -7.39 -30.73
N SER A 128 2.54 -7.93 -30.17
CA SER A 128 2.58 -8.92 -29.10
C SER A 128 2.31 -10.36 -29.54
N MET A 129 2.07 -10.59 -30.82
CA MET A 129 1.67 -11.91 -31.36
C MET A 129 2.71 -13.02 -31.22
N SER A 130 3.95 -12.72 -30.88
CA SER A 130 5.04 -13.71 -30.79
C SER A 130 5.29 -14.21 -29.37
N PHE A 131 4.64 -13.66 -28.35
CA PHE A 131 4.92 -13.96 -26.96
C PHE A 131 3.71 -14.59 -26.28
N GLY A 132 3.97 -15.57 -25.41
CA GLY A 132 2.93 -16.27 -24.67
C GLY A 132 2.15 -15.34 -23.73
N GLU A 133 1.03 -15.82 -23.28
CA GLU A 133 0.06 -15.10 -22.45
C GLU A 133 0.67 -14.43 -21.20
N ASN A 134 1.68 -15.07 -20.59
CA ASN A 134 2.37 -14.52 -19.42
C ASN A 134 3.12 -13.21 -19.70
N TYR A 135 3.63 -13.01 -20.90
CA TYR A 135 4.34 -11.79 -21.27
C TYR A 135 3.38 -10.64 -21.54
N ILE A 136 2.24 -10.95 -22.13
CA ILE A 136 1.17 -9.98 -22.37
C ILE A 136 0.60 -9.53 -21.03
N TYR A 137 0.43 -10.44 -20.09
CA TYR A 137 0.01 -10.11 -18.73
C TYR A 137 1.03 -9.20 -18.01
N ALA A 138 2.32 -9.53 -18.11
CA ALA A 138 3.38 -8.70 -17.54
C ALA A 138 3.34 -7.25 -18.07
N GLU A 139 3.17 -7.10 -19.39
CA GLU A 139 3.09 -5.78 -20.02
C GLU A 139 1.83 -5.01 -19.62
N ALA A 140 0.68 -5.69 -19.53
CA ALA A 140 -0.56 -5.11 -19.04
C ALA A 140 -0.43 -4.58 -17.61
N VAL A 141 0.20 -5.34 -16.72
CA VAL A 141 0.45 -4.93 -15.33
C VAL A 141 1.39 -3.73 -15.24
N ILE A 142 2.48 -3.72 -16.03
CA ILE A 142 3.42 -2.59 -16.05
C ILE A 142 2.74 -1.33 -16.58
N ALA A 143 1.96 -1.44 -17.65
CA ALA A 143 1.20 -0.31 -18.19
C ALA A 143 0.21 0.24 -17.15
N ALA A 144 -0.52 -0.65 -16.46
CA ALA A 144 -1.42 -0.28 -15.37
C ALA A 144 -0.68 0.44 -14.23
N ALA A 145 0.48 -0.06 -13.83
CA ALA A 145 1.30 0.56 -12.79
C ALA A 145 1.80 1.96 -13.21
N LEU A 146 2.20 2.15 -14.46
CA LEU A 146 2.61 3.45 -14.98
C LEU A 146 1.45 4.46 -15.00
N TYR A 147 0.26 4.05 -15.42
CA TYR A 147 -0.92 4.90 -15.38
C TYR A 147 -1.37 5.23 -13.95
N ALA A 148 -1.26 4.28 -13.04
CA ALA A 148 -1.51 4.53 -11.62
C ALA A 148 -0.50 5.54 -11.05
N ARG A 149 0.79 5.39 -11.41
CA ARG A 149 1.86 6.31 -11.00
C ARG A 149 1.62 7.75 -11.49
N GLU A 150 1.07 7.92 -12.68
CA GLU A 150 0.70 9.25 -13.22
C GLU A 150 -0.32 9.96 -12.32
N LYS A 151 -1.23 9.21 -11.70
CA LYS A 151 -2.28 9.76 -10.82
C LYS A 151 -1.80 10.06 -9.41
N TYR A 152 -0.58 9.69 -9.06
CA TYR A 152 -0.02 9.95 -7.73
C TYR A 152 0.00 11.45 -7.39
N LYS A 153 -0.50 11.80 -6.19
CA LYS A 153 -0.65 13.17 -5.69
C LYS A 153 0.09 13.43 -4.37
N GLY A 154 0.84 12.46 -3.87
CA GLY A 154 1.65 12.61 -2.66
C GLY A 154 2.89 13.47 -2.87
N THR A 155 3.69 13.64 -1.83
CA THR A 155 4.94 14.41 -1.88
C THR A 155 6.08 13.55 -2.42
N GLY A 156 7.03 14.19 -3.08
CA GLY A 156 8.28 13.56 -3.55
C GLY A 156 8.09 12.40 -4.50
N THR A 157 9.06 11.49 -4.48
CA THR A 157 9.02 10.23 -5.24
C THR A 157 8.47 9.13 -4.35
N PRO A 158 7.36 8.47 -4.70
CA PRO A 158 6.85 7.36 -3.92
C PRO A 158 7.70 6.11 -4.10
N ASP A 159 7.60 5.22 -3.14
CA ASP A 159 8.01 3.84 -3.26
C ASP A 159 6.84 2.97 -3.75
N PHE A 160 7.15 1.82 -4.32
CA PHE A 160 6.15 0.87 -4.80
C PHE A 160 6.17 -0.41 -3.98
N PHE A 161 5.06 -0.72 -3.34
CA PHE A 161 4.86 -1.90 -2.52
C PHE A 161 3.96 -2.89 -3.26
N CYS A 162 4.41 -4.12 -3.46
CA CYS A 162 3.63 -5.17 -4.11
C CYS A 162 4.06 -6.56 -3.61
N THR A 163 3.40 -7.60 -4.12
CA THR A 163 3.79 -8.98 -3.77
C THR A 163 5.07 -9.41 -4.50
N PRO A 164 5.86 -10.35 -3.94
CA PRO A 164 7.01 -10.94 -4.64
C PRO A 164 6.62 -11.55 -5.99
N HIS A 165 5.43 -12.18 -6.05
CA HIS A 165 4.88 -12.73 -7.28
C HIS A 165 4.70 -11.66 -8.36
N MET A 166 4.16 -10.49 -7.99
CA MET A 166 3.92 -9.40 -8.93
C MET A 166 5.22 -8.84 -9.52
N VAL A 167 6.27 -8.71 -8.70
CA VAL A 167 7.61 -8.32 -9.20
C VAL A 167 8.12 -9.32 -10.23
N ASN A 168 8.02 -10.61 -9.92
CA ASN A 168 8.45 -11.65 -10.83
C ASN A 168 7.66 -11.63 -12.15
N VAL A 169 6.35 -11.37 -12.10
CA VAL A 169 5.51 -11.19 -13.29
C VAL A 169 6.02 -10.02 -14.13
N MET A 170 6.23 -8.85 -13.53
CA MET A 170 6.73 -7.68 -14.25
C MET A 170 8.10 -7.89 -14.88
N LEU A 171 9.00 -8.63 -14.22
CA LEU A 171 10.31 -9.00 -14.77
C LEU A 171 10.26 -9.98 -15.94
N LEU A 172 9.10 -10.59 -16.23
CA LEU A 172 8.91 -11.43 -17.41
C LEU A 172 8.67 -10.65 -18.70
N ALA A 173 8.44 -9.33 -18.62
CA ALA A 173 8.23 -8.49 -19.79
C ALA A 173 9.40 -8.61 -20.78
N ARG A 174 9.07 -8.74 -22.08
CA ARG A 174 10.06 -8.94 -23.15
C ARG A 174 9.83 -7.98 -24.29
N ASP A 175 10.91 -7.68 -24.99
CA ASP A 175 10.87 -6.94 -26.25
C ASP A 175 10.43 -7.81 -27.43
N MET A 176 10.26 -7.21 -28.60
CA MET A 176 9.87 -7.92 -29.82
C MET A 176 10.87 -9.01 -30.26
N ASN A 177 12.10 -8.97 -29.76
CA ASN A 177 13.14 -9.95 -30.05
C ASN A 177 13.20 -11.07 -28.99
N GLY A 178 12.30 -11.05 -28.00
CA GLY A 178 12.24 -12.04 -26.92
C GLY A 178 13.25 -11.80 -25.80
N ARG A 179 13.93 -10.64 -25.76
CA ARG A 179 14.85 -10.30 -24.70
C ARG A 179 14.08 -9.69 -23.54
N ARG A 180 14.50 -9.97 -22.31
CA ARG A 180 13.95 -9.31 -21.13
C ARG A 180 14.21 -7.81 -21.18
N ILE A 181 13.18 -7.01 -20.94
CA ILE A 181 13.29 -5.55 -20.92
C ILE A 181 13.96 -5.10 -19.61
N TYR A 182 13.53 -5.72 -18.50
CA TYR A 182 14.06 -5.42 -17.16
C TYR A 182 14.92 -6.57 -16.67
N THR A 183 16.16 -6.29 -16.30
CA THR A 183 17.12 -7.31 -15.84
C THR A 183 17.19 -7.39 -14.33
N SER A 184 16.75 -6.34 -13.63
CA SER A 184 16.79 -6.23 -12.18
C SER A 184 15.59 -5.48 -11.60
N LYS A 185 15.39 -5.61 -10.27
CA LYS A 185 14.40 -4.80 -9.54
C LYS A 185 14.68 -3.29 -9.68
N ALA A 186 15.95 -2.90 -9.72
CA ALA A 186 16.35 -1.50 -9.86
C ALA A 186 15.97 -0.92 -11.23
N ASP A 187 16.14 -1.71 -12.31
CA ASP A 187 15.72 -1.30 -13.65
C ASP A 187 14.21 -1.10 -13.71
N LEU A 188 13.45 -2.01 -13.08
CA LEU A 188 11.99 -1.92 -13.00
C LEU A 188 11.55 -0.70 -12.18
N ALA A 189 12.18 -0.44 -11.03
CA ALA A 189 11.90 0.74 -10.22
C ALA A 189 12.16 2.05 -10.98
N ALA A 190 13.26 2.12 -11.72
CA ALA A 190 13.57 3.25 -12.57
C ALA A 190 12.52 3.45 -13.68
N ALA A 191 12.06 2.38 -14.31
CA ALA A 191 11.03 2.42 -15.34
C ALA A 191 9.67 2.88 -14.78
N LEU A 192 9.29 2.45 -13.57
CA LEU A 192 8.08 2.88 -12.87
C LEU A 192 8.19 4.28 -12.26
N ASN A 193 9.36 4.91 -12.33
CA ASN A 193 9.64 6.21 -11.73
C ASN A 193 9.29 6.25 -10.23
N VAL A 194 9.82 5.27 -9.49
CA VAL A 194 9.69 5.13 -8.03
C VAL A 194 11.07 5.14 -7.37
N GLY A 195 11.11 5.42 -6.07
CA GLY A 195 12.34 5.40 -5.28
C GLY A 195 12.89 4.00 -5.16
N GLU A 196 12.14 3.16 -4.48
CA GLU A 196 12.44 1.74 -4.31
C GLU A 196 11.21 0.87 -4.54
N LEU A 197 11.47 -0.43 -4.77
CA LEU A 197 10.43 -1.43 -4.95
C LEU A 197 10.52 -2.43 -3.79
N TYR A 198 9.52 -2.40 -2.93
CA TYR A 198 9.40 -3.28 -1.76
C TYR A 198 8.45 -4.43 -2.03
N THR A 199 8.78 -5.58 -1.48
CA THR A 199 7.93 -6.77 -1.59
C THR A 199 7.41 -7.19 -0.24
N ALA A 200 6.08 -7.40 -0.14
CA ALA A 200 5.40 -7.87 1.05
C ALA A 200 4.50 -9.05 0.70
N GLU A 201 4.73 -10.21 1.32
CA GLU A 201 3.93 -11.41 1.11
C GLU A 201 2.51 -11.24 1.68
N GLN A 202 2.36 -10.39 2.69
CA GLN A 202 1.09 -10.04 3.33
C GLN A 202 0.07 -9.41 2.38
N PHE A 203 0.50 -8.94 1.21
CA PHE A 203 -0.37 -8.36 0.18
C PHE A 203 -0.98 -9.43 -0.74
N GLU A 204 -0.57 -10.69 -0.60
CA GLU A 204 -1.04 -11.74 -1.49
C GLU A 204 -2.48 -12.12 -1.22
N GLY A 205 -3.27 -12.18 -2.28
CA GLY A 205 -4.67 -12.59 -2.20
C GLY A 205 -5.64 -11.54 -1.69
N LEU A 206 -5.17 -10.33 -1.36
CA LEU A 206 -6.06 -9.26 -0.87
C LEU A 206 -7.02 -8.78 -1.94
N VAL A 207 -8.29 -8.70 -1.58
CA VAL A 207 -9.39 -8.28 -2.43
C VAL A 207 -10.22 -7.22 -1.72
N ARG A 208 -10.47 -6.11 -2.39
CA ARG A 208 -11.42 -5.08 -1.97
C ARG A 208 -12.71 -5.21 -2.78
N MET A 209 -13.85 -4.98 -2.15
CA MET A 209 -15.11 -4.76 -2.84
C MET A 209 -15.35 -3.26 -3.00
N ASP A 210 -15.78 -2.85 -4.18
CA ASP A 210 -16.29 -1.50 -4.40
C ASP A 210 -17.76 -1.38 -3.97
N ASP A 211 -18.30 -0.15 -4.03
CA ASP A 211 -19.71 0.13 -3.69
C ASP A 211 -20.70 -0.56 -4.65
N GLU A 212 -20.24 -0.98 -5.81
CA GLU A 212 -21.02 -1.68 -6.83
C GLU A 212 -20.94 -3.22 -6.68
N GLY A 213 -20.11 -3.72 -5.77
CA GLY A 213 -19.93 -5.14 -5.47
C GLY A 213 -18.91 -5.85 -6.36
N HIS A 214 -18.10 -5.12 -7.13
CA HIS A 214 -17.01 -5.69 -7.90
C HIS A 214 -15.81 -6.00 -6.99
N LYS A 215 -15.11 -7.08 -7.32
CA LYS A 215 -13.93 -7.53 -6.60
C LYS A 215 -12.67 -7.00 -7.29
N HIS A 216 -11.91 -6.20 -6.56
CA HIS A 216 -10.63 -5.65 -7.00
C HIS A 216 -9.48 -6.32 -6.27
N LYS A 217 -8.61 -7.01 -7.00
CA LYS A 217 -7.40 -7.62 -6.44
C LYS A 217 -6.29 -6.56 -6.35
N LEU A 218 -5.62 -6.49 -5.21
CA LEU A 218 -4.49 -5.58 -5.02
C LEU A 218 -3.31 -6.01 -5.91
N LEU A 219 -2.86 -5.11 -6.78
CA LEU A 219 -1.64 -5.27 -7.58
C LEU A 219 -0.43 -4.63 -6.90
N GLY A 220 -0.62 -3.47 -6.27
CA GLY A 220 0.42 -2.76 -5.55
C GLY A 220 -0.03 -1.39 -5.09
N ILE A 221 0.79 -0.77 -4.25
CA ILE A 221 0.54 0.54 -3.63
C ILE A 221 1.72 1.46 -3.89
N PHE A 222 1.45 2.64 -4.44
CA PHE A 222 2.41 3.74 -4.54
C PHE A 222 2.23 4.67 -3.35
N VAL A 223 3.22 4.76 -2.50
CA VAL A 223 3.16 5.61 -1.31
C VAL A 223 4.53 6.18 -0.96
N ASN A 224 4.55 7.42 -0.51
CA ASN A 224 5.66 7.96 0.24
C ASN A 224 5.30 7.90 1.72
N LEU A 225 5.97 7.05 2.47
CA LEU A 225 5.67 6.82 3.89
C LEU A 225 5.83 8.10 4.74
N THR A 226 6.54 9.11 4.26
CA THR A 226 6.62 10.41 4.95
C THR A 226 5.30 11.19 4.93
N ASP A 227 4.39 10.84 4.03
CA ASP A 227 3.04 11.45 3.97
C ASP A 227 2.07 10.82 4.97
N TYR A 228 2.43 9.67 5.56
CA TYR A 228 1.63 8.99 6.57
C TYR A 228 2.11 9.38 7.96
N THR A 229 1.21 9.87 8.80
CA THR A 229 1.55 10.32 10.15
C THR A 229 0.97 9.35 11.17
N VAL A 230 1.82 8.80 12.02
CA VAL A 230 1.45 7.95 13.14
C VAL A 230 1.46 8.78 14.42
N GLY A 231 0.34 8.79 15.14
CA GLY A 231 0.25 9.35 16.49
C GLY A 231 0.41 8.25 17.54
N SER A 232 1.27 8.43 18.52
CA SER A 232 1.43 7.53 19.65
C SER A 232 1.40 8.28 20.97
N THR A 233 0.67 7.75 21.95
CA THR A 233 0.62 8.35 23.31
C THR A 233 1.74 7.81 24.19
N LYS A 234 2.17 6.56 23.97
CA LYS A 234 3.26 5.90 24.72
C LYS A 234 3.99 4.93 23.79
N GLY A 235 5.30 4.83 23.95
CA GLY A 235 6.09 3.81 23.27
C GLY A 235 5.76 2.40 23.80
N GLY A 236 6.18 1.37 23.04
CA GLY A 236 5.95 -0.02 23.42
C GLY A 236 6.53 -0.34 24.80
N GLU A 237 5.79 -1.13 25.58
CA GLU A 237 6.18 -1.62 26.90
C GLU A 237 6.09 -3.14 26.91
N ILE A 238 7.10 -3.81 27.45
CA ILE A 238 7.12 -5.26 27.65
C ILE A 238 6.98 -5.51 29.14
N THR A 239 5.98 -6.30 29.53
CA THR A 239 5.77 -6.68 30.93
C THR A 239 5.88 -8.20 31.05
N ARG A 240 6.66 -8.68 32.02
CA ARG A 240 6.80 -10.09 32.35
C ARG A 240 5.94 -10.42 33.56
N PHE A 241 5.19 -11.50 33.48
CA PHE A 241 4.43 -12.07 34.57
C PHE A 241 5.03 -13.44 34.91
N ASP A 242 5.47 -13.63 36.14
CA ASP A 242 6.11 -14.87 36.58
C ASP A 242 5.12 -15.95 37.08
N GLN A 243 3.82 -15.63 37.15
CA GLN A 243 2.77 -16.58 37.56
C GLN A 243 1.55 -16.40 36.68
N PHE A 244 1.14 -17.50 36.07
CA PHE A 244 -0.20 -17.69 35.53
C PHE A 244 -0.92 -18.65 36.47
N ASP A 245 -1.94 -18.17 37.17
CA ASP A 245 -2.90 -19.02 37.87
C ASP A 245 -3.99 -19.47 36.88
#